data_2bd686b6c5e0907b3be22724d110d653
#
_entry.id   2bd686b6c5e0907b3be22724d110d653
#
_cell.length_a   1.000
_cell.length_b   1.000
_cell.length_c   1.000
_cell.angle_alpha   90.00
_cell.angle_beta   90.00
_cell.angle_gamma   90.00
#
_symmetry.space_group_name_H-M   'P 1'
#
loop_
_entity.id
_entity.type
_entity.pdbx_description
1 polymer ?
#
loop_
_entity_poly.entity_id
_entity_poly.type
_entity_poly.pdbx_seq_one_letter_code
_entity_poly.pdbx_strand_id
1 'polypeptide(L)'
;MTESALTHILKDNFEKYQVMWNDRRFHTHTSHHLGSLALLGADDELLKDIYAKVSCRFSKEYELSPHEINDDNWRDSLGEKKFCLAYRDYFIDKLPKDDDNWKAKLFEILLDDSQGLPLIDGIFCGLFHSLIHVDYALELNDRLVACEALTLTVVNADETFQKFVHQLKSPINETKQPIEILKEIYADINAPKDIEQNDSSFISLYYNQWKVPDCVNEIIEQLFDMSVYLYGATHKPDQVDFSFVFIHLITGANAIRKIQSNFDEIILRKLLHVFFYLTLKFYIAQQQPLINEQLIDNYEVENEKLNWKYVIDKTL
;
A
#
# COMPACT_ATOMS: atom_id res chain seq x y z
N MET A 1 -30.79 -8.01 -11.53
CA MET A 1 -30.34 -7.87 -10.14
C MET A 1 -30.09 -6.39 -9.94
N THR A 2 -30.55 -5.79 -8.86
CA THR A 2 -30.20 -4.40 -8.51
C THR A 2 -28.72 -4.35 -8.14
N GLU A 3 -27.98 -3.42 -8.74
CA GLU A 3 -26.59 -3.14 -8.42
C GLU A 3 -26.45 -2.82 -6.91
N SER A 4 -25.39 -3.31 -6.23
CA SER A 4 -25.21 -3.06 -4.81
C SER A 4 -24.91 -1.57 -4.54
N ALA A 5 -25.23 -1.06 -3.36
CA ALA A 5 -24.90 0.31 -3.02
C ALA A 5 -23.40 0.58 -3.13
N LEU A 6 -22.57 -0.37 -2.72
CA LEU A 6 -21.10 -0.24 -2.83
C LEU A 6 -20.67 -0.05 -4.30
N THR A 7 -21.14 -0.90 -5.22
CA THR A 7 -20.81 -0.79 -6.65
C THR A 7 -21.20 0.58 -7.23
N HIS A 8 -22.39 1.06 -6.85
CA HIS A 8 -22.86 2.38 -7.29
C HIS A 8 -21.98 3.50 -6.72
N ILE A 9 -21.60 3.42 -5.44
CA ILE A 9 -20.75 4.39 -4.78
C ILE A 9 -19.33 4.41 -5.39
N LEU A 10 -18.72 3.24 -5.63
CA LEU A 10 -17.39 3.15 -6.23
C LEU A 10 -17.39 3.76 -7.64
N LYS A 11 -18.45 3.52 -8.42
CA LYS A 11 -18.62 4.14 -9.73
C LYS A 11 -18.76 5.66 -9.64
N ASP A 12 -19.60 6.16 -8.75
CA ASP A 12 -19.80 7.61 -8.54
C ASP A 12 -18.50 8.28 -8.11
N ASN A 13 -17.72 7.64 -7.19
CA ASN A 13 -16.41 8.11 -6.77
C ASN A 13 -15.42 8.18 -7.94
N PHE A 14 -15.31 7.11 -8.72
CA PHE A 14 -14.44 7.02 -9.88
C PHE A 14 -14.76 8.09 -10.95
N GLU A 15 -16.03 8.36 -11.19
CA GLU A 15 -16.47 9.34 -12.19
C GLU A 15 -16.23 10.79 -11.77
N LYS A 16 -16.35 11.09 -10.47
CA LYS A 16 -16.32 12.46 -9.94
C LYS A 16 -14.97 12.88 -9.38
N TYR A 17 -14.29 11.98 -8.69
CA TYR A 17 -13.16 12.35 -7.84
C TYR A 17 -11.86 11.70 -8.27
N GLN A 18 -10.79 12.50 -8.23
CA GLN A 18 -9.46 12.01 -8.55
C GLN A 18 -8.86 11.17 -7.41
N VAL A 19 -7.89 10.33 -7.79
CA VAL A 19 -7.18 9.45 -6.85
C VAL A 19 -6.28 10.19 -5.84
N MET A 20 -6.01 11.48 -6.07
CA MET A 20 -5.26 12.32 -5.16
C MET A 20 -6.22 13.18 -4.36
N TRP A 21 -6.13 13.09 -3.03
CA TRP A 21 -6.94 13.90 -2.14
C TRP A 21 -6.23 15.22 -1.82
N ASN A 22 -6.90 16.32 -2.08
CA ASN A 22 -6.53 17.71 -1.81
C ASN A 22 -5.13 18.16 -2.27
N ASP A 23 -4.81 19.44 -2.04
CA ASP A 23 -3.50 20.02 -2.38
C ASP A 23 -2.34 19.52 -1.53
N ARG A 24 -2.62 18.76 -0.47
CA ARG A 24 -1.61 18.13 0.40
C ARG A 24 -1.02 16.83 -0.17
N ARG A 25 -1.48 16.41 -1.35
CA ARG A 25 -1.00 15.21 -2.07
C ARG A 25 -1.28 13.88 -1.35
N PHE A 26 -2.28 13.82 -0.48
CA PHE A 26 -2.77 12.56 0.06
C PHE A 26 -3.54 11.78 -1.01
N HIS A 27 -3.62 10.46 -0.83
CA HIS A 27 -4.33 9.57 -1.73
C HIS A 27 -5.76 9.34 -1.25
N THR A 28 -6.67 9.05 -2.19
CA THR A 28 -8.03 8.65 -1.81
C THR A 28 -8.03 7.34 -1.02
N HIS A 29 -8.90 7.26 -0.04
CA HIS A 29 -9.14 6.04 0.74
C HIS A 29 -10.58 5.55 0.59
N THR A 30 -11.35 6.13 -0.33
CA THR A 30 -12.79 5.85 -0.45
C THR A 30 -13.06 4.37 -0.69
N SER A 31 -12.36 3.76 -1.68
CA SER A 31 -12.48 2.33 -1.97
C SER A 31 -12.03 1.45 -0.80
N HIS A 32 -10.95 1.82 -0.10
CA HIS A 32 -10.47 1.08 1.08
C HIS A 32 -11.46 1.15 2.23
N HIS A 33 -11.93 2.34 2.57
CA HIS A 33 -12.83 2.56 3.71
C HIS A 33 -14.19 1.90 3.49
N LEU A 34 -14.85 2.23 2.38
CA LEU A 34 -16.18 1.69 2.10
C LEU A 34 -16.15 0.20 1.75
N GLY A 35 -15.10 -0.25 1.07
CA GLY A 35 -14.86 -1.66 0.82
C GLY A 35 -14.70 -2.44 2.12
N SER A 36 -13.89 -1.96 3.06
CA SER A 36 -13.73 -2.59 4.38
C SER A 36 -15.04 -2.66 5.16
N LEU A 37 -15.82 -1.57 5.19
CA LEU A 37 -17.11 -1.54 5.88
C LEU A 37 -18.10 -2.53 5.26
N ALA A 38 -18.17 -2.60 3.93
CA ALA A 38 -19.03 -3.56 3.23
C ALA A 38 -18.64 -5.01 3.54
N LEU A 39 -17.33 -5.32 3.55
CA LEU A 39 -16.81 -6.64 3.91
C LEU A 39 -17.09 -7.01 5.38
N LEU A 40 -17.17 -6.02 6.27
CA LEU A 40 -17.56 -6.21 7.67
C LEU A 40 -19.09 -6.32 7.86
N GLY A 41 -19.88 -6.11 6.81
CA GLY A 41 -21.33 -6.28 6.83
C GLY A 41 -22.13 -4.99 7.00
N ALA A 42 -21.53 -3.82 6.69
CA ALA A 42 -22.27 -2.56 6.66
C ALA A 42 -23.44 -2.64 5.66
N ASP A 43 -24.58 -2.11 6.05
CA ASP A 43 -25.74 -2.01 5.18
C ASP A 43 -25.62 -0.86 4.17
N ASP A 44 -26.50 -0.86 3.18
CA ASP A 44 -26.53 0.13 2.10
C ASP A 44 -26.74 1.57 2.59
N GLU A 45 -27.46 1.76 3.70
CA GLU A 45 -27.75 3.09 4.25
C GLU A 45 -26.50 3.67 4.93
N LEU A 46 -25.82 2.86 5.75
CA LEU A 46 -24.57 3.24 6.38
C LEU A 46 -23.48 3.58 5.34
N LEU A 47 -23.34 2.76 4.28
CA LEU A 47 -22.37 3.01 3.22
C LEU A 47 -22.64 4.35 2.52
N LYS A 48 -23.89 4.67 2.20
CA LYS A 48 -24.28 5.95 1.58
C LYS A 48 -24.02 7.15 2.50
N ASP A 49 -24.34 7.01 3.77
CA ASP A 49 -24.12 8.06 4.78
C ASP A 49 -22.63 8.37 4.96
N ILE A 50 -21.80 7.34 5.04
CA ILE A 50 -20.35 7.49 5.17
C ILE A 50 -19.77 8.08 3.88
N TYR A 51 -20.20 7.60 2.70
CA TYR A 51 -19.75 8.16 1.43
C TYR A 51 -20.04 9.65 1.31
N ALA A 52 -21.24 10.08 1.66
CA ALA A 52 -21.62 11.49 1.65
C ALA A 52 -20.72 12.36 2.55
N LYS A 53 -20.36 11.85 3.73
CA LYS A 53 -19.45 12.52 4.67
C LYS A 53 -18.00 12.56 4.18
N VAL A 54 -17.51 11.44 3.64
CA VAL A 54 -16.12 11.30 3.17
C VAL A 54 -15.90 12.09 1.89
N SER A 55 -16.78 11.99 0.90
CA SER A 55 -16.66 12.67 -0.38
C SER A 55 -16.70 14.20 -0.22
N CYS A 56 -17.61 14.71 0.60
CA CYS A 56 -17.70 16.15 0.89
C CYS A 56 -16.44 16.72 1.54
N ARG A 57 -15.75 15.92 2.37
CA ARG A 57 -14.63 16.41 3.21
C ARG A 57 -13.26 16.12 2.60
N PHE A 58 -13.13 15.01 1.90
CA PHE A 58 -11.83 14.41 1.56
C PHE A 58 -11.63 14.12 0.08
N SER A 59 -12.61 14.38 -0.77
CA SER A 59 -12.47 14.12 -2.19
C SER A 59 -12.21 15.41 -2.97
N LYS A 60 -11.46 15.30 -4.05
CA LYS A 60 -11.19 16.40 -4.98
C LYS A 60 -11.67 15.99 -6.37
N GLU A 61 -12.49 16.85 -7.00
CA GLU A 61 -12.93 16.64 -8.37
C GLU A 61 -11.75 16.63 -9.33
N TYR A 62 -11.93 15.98 -10.47
CA TYR A 62 -10.92 15.97 -11.52
C TYR A 62 -10.66 17.37 -12.09
N GLU A 63 -9.40 17.66 -12.32
CA GLU A 63 -8.93 18.80 -13.09
C GLU A 63 -8.60 18.33 -14.51
N LEU A 64 -8.81 19.22 -15.50
CA LEU A 64 -8.45 18.91 -16.88
C LEU A 64 -6.93 18.70 -17.00
N SER A 65 -6.55 17.61 -17.64
CA SER A 65 -5.16 17.32 -17.94
C SER A 65 -4.65 18.20 -19.08
N PRO A 66 -3.35 18.52 -19.12
CA PRO A 66 -2.76 19.37 -20.17
C PRO A 66 -2.92 18.83 -21.59
N HIS A 67 -2.91 17.52 -21.75
CA HIS A 67 -3.18 16.81 -23.01
C HIS A 67 -3.66 15.37 -22.72
N GLU A 68 -4.12 14.69 -23.74
CA GLU A 68 -4.56 13.29 -23.66
C GLU A 68 -3.36 12.34 -23.56
N ILE A 69 -3.55 11.23 -22.87
CA ILE A 69 -2.59 10.10 -22.78
C ILE A 69 -3.04 9.00 -23.73
N ASN A 70 -2.07 8.44 -24.47
CA ASN A 70 -2.26 7.32 -25.41
C ASN A 70 -1.04 6.39 -25.40
N ASP A 71 -1.04 5.37 -26.26
CA ASP A 71 0.02 4.35 -26.32
C ASP A 71 1.41 4.90 -26.67
N ASP A 72 1.47 6.02 -27.37
CA ASP A 72 2.72 6.63 -27.82
C ASP A 72 3.37 7.52 -26.75
N ASN A 73 2.57 8.07 -25.81
CA ASN A 73 3.05 9.09 -24.87
C ASN A 73 2.79 8.78 -23.38
N TRP A 74 2.21 7.65 -23.05
CA TRP A 74 1.77 7.39 -21.67
C TRP A 74 2.93 7.36 -20.64
N ARG A 75 4.15 7.09 -21.09
CA ARG A 75 5.33 7.08 -20.23
C ARG A 75 5.96 8.47 -20.05
N ASP A 76 5.64 9.45 -20.90
CA ASP A 76 6.28 10.76 -20.88
C ASP A 76 5.90 11.62 -19.69
N SER A 77 4.74 11.32 -19.07
CA SER A 77 4.18 12.10 -17.94
C SER A 77 4.11 11.30 -16.64
N LEU A 78 4.92 10.23 -16.50
CA LEU A 78 5.01 9.50 -15.24
C LEU A 78 5.46 10.41 -14.09
N GLY A 79 4.83 10.28 -12.92
CA GLY A 79 5.08 11.10 -11.74
C GLY A 79 4.35 12.44 -11.73
N GLU A 80 3.64 12.80 -12.81
CA GLU A 80 2.97 14.08 -12.92
C GLU A 80 1.47 14.01 -12.54
N LYS A 81 1.14 14.49 -11.37
CA LYS A 81 -0.22 14.44 -10.79
C LYS A 81 -1.29 15.19 -11.57
N LYS A 82 -0.89 16.20 -12.35
CA LYS A 82 -1.81 16.95 -13.23
C LYS A 82 -2.41 16.10 -14.37
N PHE A 83 -1.92 14.89 -14.57
CA PHE A 83 -2.44 13.94 -15.56
C PHE A 83 -3.39 12.89 -14.97
N CYS A 84 -3.87 13.04 -13.73
CA CYS A 84 -4.78 12.09 -13.12
C CYS A 84 -5.99 11.75 -14.01
N LEU A 85 -6.65 12.76 -14.59
CA LEU A 85 -7.81 12.53 -15.46
C LEU A 85 -7.43 11.78 -16.74
N ALA A 86 -6.37 12.20 -17.42
CA ALA A 86 -5.95 11.58 -18.68
C ALA A 86 -5.47 10.12 -18.46
N TYR A 87 -4.79 9.82 -17.35
CA TYR A 87 -4.42 8.44 -17.02
C TYR A 87 -5.62 7.59 -16.62
N ARG A 88 -6.60 8.14 -15.88
CA ARG A 88 -7.86 7.45 -15.62
C ARG A 88 -8.55 7.04 -16.92
N ASP A 89 -8.68 7.98 -17.86
CA ASP A 89 -9.34 7.76 -19.14
C ASP A 89 -8.54 6.75 -20.00
N TYR A 90 -7.23 6.82 -19.99
CA TYR A 90 -6.37 5.85 -20.66
C TYR A 90 -6.55 4.44 -20.09
N PHE A 91 -6.50 4.25 -18.77
CA PHE A 91 -6.59 2.92 -18.18
C PHE A 91 -8.00 2.34 -18.21
N ILE A 92 -9.07 3.16 -18.17
CA ILE A 92 -10.44 2.66 -18.31
C ILE A 92 -10.67 2.03 -19.68
N ASP A 93 -9.98 2.53 -20.72
CA ASP A 93 -10.00 1.96 -22.06
C ASP A 93 -9.09 0.73 -22.22
N LYS A 94 -8.01 0.64 -21.44
CA LYS A 94 -7.07 -0.50 -21.47
C LYS A 94 -7.56 -1.72 -20.71
N LEU A 95 -8.30 -1.54 -19.61
CA LEU A 95 -8.84 -2.65 -18.86
C LEU A 95 -10.15 -3.12 -19.49
N PRO A 96 -10.28 -4.40 -19.94
CA PRO A 96 -11.50 -4.91 -20.56
C PRO A 96 -12.70 -4.81 -19.63
N LYS A 97 -13.88 -4.59 -20.23
CA LYS A 97 -15.16 -4.52 -19.48
C LYS A 97 -15.74 -5.90 -19.18
N ASP A 98 -15.29 -6.90 -19.93
CA ASP A 98 -15.76 -8.27 -19.81
C ASP A 98 -15.13 -8.94 -18.58
N ASP A 99 -15.93 -9.77 -17.91
CA ASP A 99 -15.60 -10.52 -16.69
C ASP A 99 -14.12 -10.87 -16.55
N ASP A 100 -13.59 -10.94 -15.39
CA ASP A 100 -12.26 -11.38 -14.95
C ASP A 100 -11.02 -11.09 -15.86
N ASN A 101 -11.17 -10.85 -17.16
CA ASN A 101 -10.06 -10.54 -18.07
C ASN A 101 -9.31 -9.26 -17.69
N TRP A 102 -9.97 -8.32 -17.00
CA TRP A 102 -9.32 -7.12 -16.53
C TRP A 102 -8.25 -7.42 -15.47
N LYS A 103 -8.40 -8.49 -14.68
CA LYS A 103 -7.41 -8.88 -13.66
C LYS A 103 -6.09 -9.29 -14.31
N ALA A 104 -6.16 -10.16 -15.31
CA ALA A 104 -4.98 -10.55 -16.08
C ALA A 104 -4.32 -9.34 -16.76
N LYS A 105 -5.15 -8.45 -17.34
CA LYS A 105 -4.66 -7.23 -17.99
C LYS A 105 -4.04 -6.22 -17.02
N LEU A 106 -4.56 -6.11 -15.80
CA LEU A 106 -3.97 -5.30 -14.73
C LEU A 106 -2.53 -5.73 -14.46
N PHE A 107 -2.29 -7.02 -14.26
CA PHE A 107 -0.94 -7.54 -13.99
C PHE A 107 -0.05 -7.50 -15.25
N GLU A 108 -0.59 -7.71 -16.43
CA GLU A 108 0.14 -7.50 -17.69
C GLU A 108 0.69 -6.07 -17.79
N ILE A 109 -0.15 -5.05 -17.51
CA ILE A 109 0.26 -3.64 -17.52
C ILE A 109 1.32 -3.35 -16.43
N LEU A 110 1.13 -3.88 -15.23
CA LEU A 110 2.08 -3.67 -14.12
C LEU A 110 3.45 -4.29 -14.38
N LEU A 111 3.50 -5.42 -15.08
CA LEU A 111 4.71 -6.21 -15.33
C LEU A 111 5.37 -5.91 -16.67
N ASP A 112 4.73 -5.16 -17.57
CA ASP A 112 5.28 -4.85 -18.88
C ASP A 112 6.55 -4.00 -18.80
N ASP A 113 7.66 -4.56 -19.29
CA ASP A 113 8.98 -3.93 -19.38
C ASP A 113 9.41 -3.58 -20.81
N SER A 114 8.52 -3.79 -21.79
CA SER A 114 8.82 -3.62 -23.21
C SER A 114 9.18 -2.18 -23.61
N GLN A 115 8.71 -1.20 -22.85
CA GLN A 115 8.93 0.22 -23.11
C GLN A 115 9.75 0.93 -22.00
N GLY A 116 10.37 0.19 -21.09
CA GLY A 116 11.16 0.73 -19.98
C GLY A 116 10.95 -0.05 -18.69
N LEU A 117 11.27 0.55 -17.54
CA LEU A 117 11.08 -0.13 -16.24
C LEU A 117 9.61 -0.48 -16.02
N PRO A 118 9.30 -1.70 -15.56
CA PRO A 118 7.93 -2.12 -15.31
C PRO A 118 7.29 -1.27 -14.19
N LEU A 119 5.99 -1.02 -14.28
CA LEU A 119 5.28 -0.21 -13.28
C LEU A 119 5.32 -0.84 -11.89
N ILE A 120 5.42 -2.16 -11.80
CA ILE A 120 5.51 -2.89 -10.54
C ILE A 120 6.71 -2.43 -9.69
N ASP A 121 7.79 -1.96 -10.31
CA ASP A 121 8.94 -1.41 -9.58
C ASP A 121 8.62 -0.10 -8.86
N GLY A 122 7.54 0.59 -9.25
CA GLY A 122 7.04 1.80 -8.60
C GLY A 122 5.81 1.59 -7.71
N ILE A 123 5.30 0.37 -7.55
CA ILE A 123 4.03 0.11 -6.87
C ILE A 123 4.01 0.53 -5.39
N PHE A 124 5.18 0.67 -4.78
CA PHE A 124 5.35 1.13 -3.40
C PHE A 124 5.40 2.67 -3.27
N CYS A 125 5.49 3.40 -4.37
CA CYS A 125 5.44 4.86 -4.35
C CYS A 125 4.12 5.35 -3.74
N GLY A 126 4.16 6.54 -3.11
CA GLY A 126 2.98 7.06 -2.44
C GLY A 126 2.57 6.26 -1.20
N LEU A 127 3.52 5.75 -0.43
CA LEU A 127 3.29 5.02 0.82
C LEU A 127 2.35 3.81 0.63
N PHE A 128 2.67 2.95 -0.33
CA PHE A 128 1.96 1.70 -0.65
C PHE A 128 0.54 1.85 -1.22
N HIS A 129 0.01 3.06 -1.42
CA HIS A 129 -1.40 3.22 -1.82
C HIS A 129 -1.75 2.52 -3.13
N SER A 130 -0.85 2.53 -4.13
CA SER A 130 -1.08 1.79 -5.38
C SER A 130 -1.23 0.29 -5.13
N LEU A 131 -0.36 -0.30 -4.32
CA LEU A 131 -0.40 -1.70 -3.93
C LEU A 131 -1.70 -2.04 -3.17
N ILE A 132 -2.09 -1.20 -2.21
CA ILE A 132 -3.32 -1.37 -1.42
C ILE A 132 -4.56 -1.25 -2.33
N HIS A 133 -4.56 -0.33 -3.31
CA HIS A 133 -5.65 -0.26 -4.29
C HIS A 133 -5.75 -1.49 -5.18
N VAL A 134 -4.62 -2.09 -5.59
CA VAL A 134 -4.63 -3.38 -6.33
C VAL A 134 -5.28 -4.47 -5.49
N ASP A 135 -4.94 -4.57 -4.19
CA ASP A 135 -5.57 -5.52 -3.28
C ASP A 135 -7.09 -5.31 -3.20
N TYR A 136 -7.54 -4.07 -2.95
CA TYR A 136 -8.97 -3.77 -2.90
C TYR A 136 -9.70 -3.98 -4.24
N ALA A 137 -9.05 -3.71 -5.37
CA ALA A 137 -9.63 -3.99 -6.69
C ALA A 137 -9.96 -5.49 -6.85
N LEU A 138 -9.05 -6.36 -6.41
CA LEU A 138 -9.25 -7.82 -6.46
C LEU A 138 -10.26 -8.29 -5.42
N GLU A 139 -10.18 -7.79 -4.18
CA GLU A 139 -11.08 -8.14 -3.07
C GLU A 139 -12.53 -7.79 -3.37
N LEU A 140 -12.75 -6.59 -3.90
CA LEU A 140 -14.09 -6.09 -4.25
C LEU A 140 -14.54 -6.55 -5.64
N ASN A 141 -13.65 -7.20 -6.39
CA ASN A 141 -13.85 -7.56 -7.79
C ASN A 141 -14.31 -6.36 -8.63
N ASP A 142 -13.63 -5.21 -8.47
CA ASP A 142 -14.03 -3.95 -9.09
C ASP A 142 -12.94 -3.41 -10.04
N ARG A 143 -13.28 -3.35 -11.34
CA ARG A 143 -12.41 -2.87 -12.41
C ARG A 143 -12.10 -1.37 -12.29
N LEU A 144 -13.01 -0.57 -11.76
CA LEU A 144 -12.82 0.87 -11.62
C LEU A 144 -11.76 1.15 -10.54
N VAL A 145 -11.79 0.39 -9.44
CA VAL A 145 -10.74 0.44 -8.41
C VAL A 145 -9.39 -0.01 -8.99
N ALA A 146 -9.37 -0.98 -9.92
CA ALA A 146 -8.13 -1.34 -10.63
C ALA A 146 -7.60 -0.19 -11.52
N CYS A 147 -8.48 0.57 -12.18
CA CYS A 147 -8.10 1.79 -12.89
C CYS A 147 -7.52 2.85 -11.95
N GLU A 148 -8.12 3.03 -10.76
CA GLU A 148 -7.58 3.92 -9.71
C GLU A 148 -6.18 3.47 -9.28
N ALA A 149 -5.96 2.16 -9.09
CA ALA A 149 -4.67 1.59 -8.74
C ALA A 149 -3.58 1.90 -9.79
N LEU A 150 -3.87 1.68 -11.07
CA LEU A 150 -2.94 2.01 -12.16
C LEU A 150 -2.70 3.52 -12.24
N THR A 151 -3.74 4.33 -12.11
CA THR A 151 -3.63 5.80 -12.11
C THR A 151 -2.73 6.25 -10.96
N LEU A 152 -2.93 5.72 -9.74
CA LEU A 152 -2.06 6.02 -8.59
C LEU A 152 -0.61 5.60 -8.86
N THR A 153 -0.39 4.44 -9.46
CA THR A 153 0.96 3.95 -9.76
C THR A 153 1.71 4.92 -10.69
N VAL A 154 1.07 5.38 -11.75
CA VAL A 154 1.73 6.25 -12.73
C VAL A 154 1.88 7.69 -12.26
N VAL A 155 0.91 8.26 -11.54
CA VAL A 155 1.01 9.66 -11.04
C VAL A 155 1.92 9.81 -9.83
N ASN A 156 2.24 8.71 -9.15
CA ASN A 156 3.22 8.67 -8.07
C ASN A 156 4.57 8.08 -8.49
N ALA A 157 4.73 7.71 -9.76
CA ALA A 157 5.97 7.13 -10.24
C ALA A 157 7.18 8.03 -9.92
N ASP A 158 8.25 7.41 -9.45
CA ASP A 158 9.55 8.04 -9.21
C ASP A 158 10.61 7.19 -9.92
N GLU A 159 11.16 7.73 -10.98
CA GLU A 159 12.13 7.00 -11.82
C GLU A 159 13.39 6.59 -11.02
N THR A 160 13.83 7.43 -10.07
CA THR A 160 14.99 7.13 -9.23
C THR A 160 14.70 5.95 -8.33
N PHE A 161 13.50 5.93 -7.73
CA PHE A 161 13.05 4.81 -6.90
C PHE A 161 12.86 3.53 -7.73
N GLN A 162 12.23 3.61 -8.90
CA GLN A 162 12.06 2.45 -9.79
C GLN A 162 13.41 1.86 -10.20
N LYS A 163 14.40 2.69 -10.57
CA LYS A 163 15.77 2.23 -10.86
C LYS A 163 16.41 1.53 -9.65
N PHE A 164 16.23 2.09 -8.46
CA PHE A 164 16.71 1.47 -7.24
C PHE A 164 16.07 0.08 -7.02
N VAL A 165 14.73 -0.01 -7.10
CA VAL A 165 13.99 -1.27 -6.95
C VAL A 165 14.43 -2.31 -7.99
N HIS A 166 14.61 -1.88 -9.23
CA HIS A 166 15.05 -2.76 -10.32
C HIS A 166 16.43 -3.37 -10.04
N GLN A 167 17.31 -2.64 -9.35
CA GLN A 167 18.68 -3.03 -9.05
C GLN A 167 18.86 -3.66 -7.66
N LEU A 168 17.84 -3.63 -6.80
CA LEU A 168 17.92 -4.16 -5.44
C LEU A 168 18.21 -5.66 -5.48
N LYS A 169 19.29 -6.06 -4.80
CA LYS A 169 19.72 -7.45 -4.69
C LYS A 169 19.22 -8.06 -3.38
N SER A 170 19.16 -9.39 -3.34
CA SER A 170 18.90 -10.13 -2.10
C SER A 170 19.95 -9.82 -1.03
N PRO A 171 19.57 -9.89 0.25
CA PRO A 171 20.53 -9.80 1.37
C PRO A 171 21.68 -10.81 1.26
N ILE A 172 22.83 -10.49 1.82
CA ILE A 172 24.06 -11.29 1.63
C ILE A 172 24.67 -11.83 2.93
N ASN A 173 24.31 -11.30 4.10
CA ASN A 173 24.92 -11.67 5.38
C ASN A 173 23.98 -12.51 6.29
N GLU A 174 22.79 -12.73 5.92
CA GLU A 174 21.75 -13.64 6.43
C GLU A 174 21.87 -14.16 7.87
N THR A 175 21.93 -13.27 8.87
CA THR A 175 22.18 -13.68 10.26
C THR A 175 21.00 -13.44 11.20
N LYS A 176 20.04 -12.54 10.86
CA LYS A 176 19.04 -12.01 11.79
C LYS A 176 17.64 -11.95 11.21
N GLN A 177 16.66 -12.02 12.11
CA GLN A 177 15.27 -11.79 11.80
C GLN A 177 14.95 -10.28 11.66
N PRO A 178 13.91 -9.89 10.92
CA PRO A 178 13.56 -8.48 10.73
C PRO A 178 13.42 -7.68 12.01
N ILE A 179 12.78 -8.23 13.04
CA ILE A 179 12.57 -7.55 14.33
C ILE A 179 13.88 -7.35 15.10
N GLU A 180 14.82 -8.29 15.01
CA GLU A 180 16.15 -8.17 15.63
C GLU A 180 16.94 -7.03 14.98
N ILE A 181 16.84 -6.91 13.66
CA ILE A 181 17.48 -5.83 12.90
C ILE A 181 16.94 -4.45 13.33
N LEU A 182 15.63 -4.31 13.48
CA LEU A 182 15.02 -3.06 13.95
C LEU A 182 15.49 -2.70 15.38
N LYS A 183 15.58 -3.68 16.28
CA LYS A 183 16.09 -3.47 17.64
C LYS A 183 17.58 -3.04 17.65
N GLU A 184 18.37 -3.55 16.72
CA GLU A 184 19.76 -3.11 16.58
C GLU A 184 19.87 -1.69 16.03
N ILE A 185 19.05 -1.31 15.04
CA ILE A 185 18.98 0.07 14.55
C ILE A 185 18.60 1.02 15.69
N TYR A 186 17.64 0.63 16.55
CA TYR A 186 17.28 1.42 17.73
C TYR A 186 18.48 1.63 18.68
N ALA A 187 19.30 0.61 18.88
CA ALA A 187 20.45 0.63 19.78
C ALA A 187 21.70 1.29 19.16
N ASP A 188 21.73 1.50 17.84
CA ASP A 188 22.89 2.08 17.16
C ASP A 188 22.96 3.59 17.36
N ILE A 189 23.96 4.02 18.10
CA ILE A 189 24.23 5.45 18.38
C ILE A 189 24.51 6.27 17.10
N ASN A 190 24.92 5.60 16.02
CA ASN A 190 25.21 6.23 14.73
C ASN A 190 24.00 6.22 13.78
N ALA A 191 22.87 5.68 14.20
CA ALA A 191 21.67 5.68 13.39
C ALA A 191 21.26 7.11 13.02
N PRO A 192 21.03 7.42 11.72
CA PRO A 192 20.64 8.75 11.30
C PRO A 192 19.30 9.11 11.93
N LYS A 193 19.17 10.34 12.43
CA LYS A 193 17.94 10.85 13.03
C LYS A 193 17.04 11.57 12.04
N ASP A 194 17.49 11.68 10.79
CA ASP A 194 16.80 12.36 9.71
C ASP A 194 17.00 11.63 8.37
N ILE A 195 15.91 11.48 7.61
CA ILE A 195 15.95 10.85 6.27
C ILE A 195 16.66 11.72 5.24
N GLU A 196 16.69 13.04 5.40
CA GLU A 196 17.34 13.93 4.44
C GLU A 196 18.83 13.62 4.27
N GLN A 197 19.43 12.98 5.24
CA GLN A 197 20.77 12.40 5.13
C GLN A 197 20.75 11.02 4.47
N ASN A 198 20.05 10.88 3.37
CA ASN A 198 19.85 9.72 2.50
C ASN A 198 21.04 8.75 2.46
N ASP A 199 21.39 8.18 3.60
CA ASP A 199 22.47 7.20 3.69
C ASP A 199 21.92 5.81 3.34
N SER A 200 21.74 5.60 2.03
CA SER A 200 21.40 4.28 1.49
C SER A 200 22.42 3.21 1.94
N SER A 201 23.64 3.62 2.30
CA SER A 201 24.67 2.72 2.80
C SER A 201 24.35 2.22 4.20
N PHE A 202 23.81 3.07 5.07
CA PHE A 202 23.36 2.68 6.40
C PHE A 202 22.21 1.68 6.33
N ILE A 203 21.18 1.98 5.53
CA ILE A 203 20.03 1.05 5.35
C ILE A 203 20.53 -0.28 4.77
N SER A 204 21.41 -0.25 3.76
CA SER A 204 21.95 -1.45 3.14
C SER A 204 22.77 -2.30 4.10
N LEU A 205 23.47 -1.69 5.08
CA LEU A 205 24.22 -2.41 6.11
C LEU A 205 23.28 -3.31 6.93
N TYR A 206 22.12 -2.80 7.34
CA TYR A 206 21.13 -3.55 8.11
C TYR A 206 20.27 -4.47 7.24
N TYR A 207 19.85 -4.03 6.06
CA TYR A 207 19.13 -4.85 5.10
C TYR A 207 19.88 -6.15 4.78
N ASN A 208 21.18 -6.08 4.55
CA ASN A 208 22.01 -7.23 4.22
C ASN A 208 22.16 -8.25 5.36
N GLN A 209 21.75 -7.94 6.58
CA GLN A 209 21.78 -8.87 7.70
C GLN A 209 20.52 -9.77 7.77
N TRP A 210 19.51 -9.47 6.99
CA TRP A 210 18.27 -10.23 7.01
C TRP A 210 18.47 -11.66 6.55
N LYS A 211 18.16 -12.61 7.45
CA LYS A 211 18.11 -14.03 7.14
C LYS A 211 16.78 -14.33 6.45
N VAL A 212 16.81 -14.34 5.13
CA VAL A 212 15.63 -14.56 4.29
C VAL A 212 15.24 -16.04 4.34
N PRO A 213 14.01 -16.41 4.71
CA PRO A 213 13.54 -17.79 4.62
C PRO A 213 13.53 -18.33 3.20
N ASP A 214 13.73 -19.65 3.05
CA ASP A 214 13.58 -20.33 1.77
C ASP A 214 12.12 -20.33 1.30
N CYS A 215 11.18 -20.47 2.24
CA CYS A 215 9.74 -20.47 1.97
C CYS A 215 9.19 -19.04 1.89
N VAL A 216 8.58 -18.68 0.76
CA VAL A 216 8.00 -17.34 0.54
C VAL A 216 6.91 -17.00 1.56
N ASN A 217 6.08 -17.98 1.94
CA ASN A 217 5.05 -17.75 2.95
C ASN A 217 5.64 -17.37 4.31
N GLU A 218 6.79 -17.94 4.69
CA GLU A 218 7.48 -17.56 5.92
C GLU A 218 8.02 -16.13 5.84
N ILE A 219 8.48 -15.68 4.67
CA ILE A 219 8.89 -14.30 4.46
C ILE A 219 7.70 -13.35 4.67
N ILE A 220 6.54 -13.68 4.06
CA ILE A 220 5.32 -12.89 4.18
C ILE A 220 4.89 -12.76 5.64
N GLU A 221 4.84 -13.87 6.38
CA GLU A 221 4.45 -13.87 7.80
C GLU A 221 5.44 -13.08 8.66
N GLN A 222 6.76 -13.24 8.46
CA GLN A 222 7.76 -12.45 9.19
C GLN A 222 7.59 -10.95 8.98
N LEU A 223 7.35 -10.51 7.75
CA LEU A 223 7.18 -9.10 7.43
C LEU A 223 5.85 -8.55 7.90
N PHE A 224 4.81 -9.37 7.90
CA PHE A 224 3.51 -9.01 8.46
C PHE A 224 3.59 -8.84 9.98
N ASP A 225 4.16 -9.82 10.70
CA ASP A 225 4.35 -9.76 12.16
C ASP A 225 5.20 -8.55 12.56
N MET A 226 6.32 -8.31 11.87
CA MET A 226 7.14 -7.11 12.06
C MET A 226 6.31 -5.82 11.92
N SER A 227 5.41 -5.76 10.92
CA SER A 227 4.56 -4.59 10.69
C SER A 227 3.56 -4.38 11.82
N VAL A 228 3.01 -5.48 12.38
CA VAL A 228 2.12 -5.44 13.54
C VAL A 228 2.86 -4.92 14.77
N TYR A 229 4.08 -5.40 15.04
CA TYR A 229 4.88 -4.89 16.17
C TYR A 229 5.26 -3.43 15.97
N LEU A 230 5.64 -2.99 14.77
CA LEU A 230 5.92 -1.58 14.51
C LEU A 230 4.73 -0.68 14.77
N TYR A 231 3.53 -1.11 14.43
CA TYR A 231 2.31 -0.32 14.67
C TYR A 231 1.84 -0.37 16.11
N GLY A 232 1.75 -1.58 16.69
CA GLY A 232 1.13 -1.81 17.99
C GLY A 232 2.08 -1.70 19.19
N ALA A 233 3.41 -1.81 18.98
CA ALA A 233 4.39 -1.89 20.06
C ALA A 233 5.34 -0.69 20.14
N THR A 234 5.10 0.39 19.39
CA THR A 234 5.95 1.60 19.38
C THR A 234 5.33 2.81 20.07
N HIS A 235 4.08 2.73 20.52
CA HIS A 235 3.45 3.78 21.30
C HIS A 235 3.91 3.77 22.78
N LYS A 236 3.70 4.88 23.49
CA LYS A 236 3.97 4.93 24.94
C LYS A 236 2.81 4.25 25.70
N PRO A 237 3.09 3.54 26.80
CA PRO A 237 2.05 2.82 27.55
C PRO A 237 0.89 3.68 28.06
N ASP A 238 1.18 4.93 28.39
CA ASP A 238 0.22 5.91 28.91
C ASP A 238 -0.34 6.88 27.85
N GLN A 239 0.18 6.81 26.63
CA GLN A 239 -0.24 7.63 25.51
C GLN A 239 -0.26 6.79 24.24
N VAL A 240 -1.45 6.28 23.90
CA VAL A 240 -1.66 5.55 22.66
C VAL A 240 -1.65 6.53 21.50
N ASP A 241 -0.57 6.51 20.71
CA ASP A 241 -0.38 7.34 19.54
C ASP A 241 0.17 6.46 18.41
N PHE A 242 -0.72 6.04 17.51
CA PHE A 242 -0.39 5.15 16.42
C PHE A 242 0.21 5.89 15.23
N SER A 243 1.36 5.44 14.76
CA SER A 243 2.04 6.04 13.62
C SER A 243 1.22 5.90 12.33
N PHE A 244 0.95 7.04 11.68
CA PHE A 244 0.36 7.07 10.34
C PHE A 244 1.20 6.32 9.29
N VAL A 245 2.52 6.30 9.44
CA VAL A 245 3.41 5.57 8.52
C VAL A 245 3.33 4.07 8.77
N PHE A 246 3.35 3.63 10.03
CA PHE A 246 3.37 2.21 10.35
C PHE A 246 2.06 1.48 10.05
N ILE A 247 0.90 2.18 10.07
CA ILE A 247 -0.34 1.54 9.62
C ILE A 247 -0.28 1.14 8.14
N HIS A 248 0.44 1.92 7.32
CA HIS A 248 0.63 1.57 5.90
C HIS A 248 1.57 0.38 5.70
N LEU A 249 2.44 0.07 6.66
CA LEU A 249 3.20 -1.18 6.63
C LEU A 249 2.27 -2.39 6.83
N ILE A 250 1.32 -2.33 7.78
CA ILE A 250 0.35 -3.41 7.98
C ILE A 250 -0.50 -3.61 6.73
N THR A 251 -1.10 -2.53 6.22
CA THR A 251 -1.97 -2.62 5.04
C THR A 251 -1.21 -3.02 3.78
N GLY A 252 0.03 -2.56 3.62
CA GLY A 252 0.92 -2.96 2.52
C GLY A 252 1.35 -4.43 2.61
N ALA A 253 1.75 -4.91 3.79
CA ALA A 253 2.09 -6.32 4.01
C ALA A 253 0.87 -7.23 3.76
N ASN A 254 -0.32 -6.82 4.24
CA ASN A 254 -1.56 -7.53 3.98
C ASN A 254 -1.89 -7.57 2.48
N ALA A 255 -1.70 -6.47 1.77
CA ALA A 255 -1.92 -6.41 0.32
C ALA A 255 -1.01 -7.40 -0.40
N ILE A 256 0.30 -7.44 -0.11
CA ILE A 256 1.21 -8.45 -0.70
C ILE A 256 0.71 -9.87 -0.41
N ARG A 257 0.34 -10.16 0.85
CA ARG A 257 -0.16 -11.47 1.28
C ARG A 257 -1.39 -11.91 0.47
N LYS A 258 -2.31 -11.00 0.15
CA LYS A 258 -3.55 -11.29 -0.59
C LYS A 258 -3.33 -11.46 -2.08
N ILE A 259 -2.46 -10.63 -2.69
CA ILE A 259 -2.24 -10.66 -4.13
C ILE A 259 -1.11 -11.59 -4.59
N GLN A 260 -0.41 -12.25 -3.67
CA GLN A 260 0.78 -13.07 -3.94
C GLN A 260 0.61 -14.11 -5.06
N SER A 261 -0.58 -14.70 -5.17
CA SER A 261 -0.86 -15.73 -6.18
C SER A 261 -0.86 -15.22 -7.63
N ASN A 262 -0.80 -13.90 -7.82
CA ASN A 262 -0.75 -13.27 -9.15
C ASN A 262 0.69 -13.06 -9.65
N PHE A 263 1.69 -13.41 -8.86
CA PHE A 263 3.10 -13.25 -9.20
C PHE A 263 3.82 -14.58 -9.20
N ASP A 264 4.83 -14.71 -10.06
CA ASP A 264 5.83 -15.75 -9.88
C ASP A 264 6.69 -15.48 -8.63
N GLU A 265 7.41 -16.51 -8.19
CA GLU A 265 8.22 -16.43 -6.98
C GLU A 265 9.35 -15.39 -7.07
N ILE A 266 9.91 -15.15 -8.26
CA ILE A 266 11.01 -14.19 -8.44
C ILE A 266 10.50 -12.77 -8.19
N ILE A 267 9.37 -12.41 -8.80
CA ILE A 267 8.73 -11.10 -8.62
C ILE A 267 8.28 -10.92 -7.18
N LEU A 268 7.64 -11.94 -6.62
CA LEU A 268 7.15 -11.89 -5.24
C LEU A 268 8.28 -11.70 -4.23
N ARG A 269 9.39 -12.43 -4.35
CA ARG A 269 10.58 -12.23 -3.51
C ARG A 269 11.15 -10.82 -3.66
N LYS A 270 11.21 -10.30 -4.89
CA LYS A 270 11.64 -8.92 -5.14
C LYS A 270 10.75 -7.91 -4.39
N LEU A 271 9.43 -8.05 -4.48
CA LEU A 271 8.48 -7.18 -3.76
C LEU A 271 8.69 -7.24 -2.23
N LEU A 272 8.89 -8.43 -1.67
CA LEU A 272 9.15 -8.62 -0.24
C LEU A 272 10.48 -8.00 0.21
N HIS A 273 11.52 -8.11 -0.62
CA HIS A 273 12.82 -7.46 -0.37
C HIS A 273 12.68 -5.93 -0.37
N VAL A 274 11.98 -5.37 -1.32
CA VAL A 274 11.70 -3.92 -1.39
C VAL A 274 10.88 -3.48 -0.18
N PHE A 275 9.86 -4.25 0.19
CA PHE A 275 9.02 -3.95 1.35
C PHE A 275 9.86 -3.88 2.63
N PHE A 276 10.75 -4.85 2.88
CA PHE A 276 11.64 -4.83 4.04
C PHE A 276 12.60 -3.64 4.00
N TYR A 277 13.23 -3.37 2.86
CA TYR A 277 14.12 -2.21 2.70
C TYR A 277 13.39 -0.89 3.03
N LEU A 278 12.17 -0.72 2.53
CA LEU A 278 11.34 0.45 2.82
C LEU A 278 10.91 0.51 4.28
N THR A 279 10.66 -0.63 4.91
CA THR A 279 10.36 -0.68 6.35
C THR A 279 11.52 -0.14 7.17
N LEU A 280 12.76 -0.53 6.87
CA LEU A 280 13.95 0.03 7.53
C LEU A 280 14.03 1.55 7.32
N LYS A 281 13.82 2.01 6.09
CA LYS A 281 13.80 3.43 5.76
C LYS A 281 12.74 4.20 6.56
N PHE A 282 11.52 3.68 6.63
CA PHE A 282 10.43 4.32 7.37
C PHE A 282 10.65 4.26 8.88
N TYR A 283 11.22 3.19 9.41
CA TYR A 283 11.57 3.09 10.82
C TYR A 283 12.59 4.17 11.25
N ILE A 284 13.61 4.38 10.44
CA ILE A 284 14.57 5.45 10.64
C ILE A 284 13.90 6.83 10.55
N ALA A 285 13.01 7.02 9.56
CA ALA A 285 12.25 8.25 9.38
C ALA A 285 11.36 8.62 10.56
N GLN A 286 10.83 7.62 11.23
CA GLN A 286 10.03 7.79 12.43
C GLN A 286 10.90 7.87 13.71
N GLN A 287 12.20 8.20 13.56
CA GLN A 287 13.15 8.38 14.66
C GLN A 287 13.38 7.12 15.51
N GLN A 288 13.31 5.94 14.90
CA GLN A 288 13.58 4.64 15.52
C GLN A 288 12.89 4.49 16.88
N PRO A 289 11.55 4.48 16.95
CA PRO A 289 10.87 4.33 18.24
C PRO A 289 11.18 2.98 18.89
N LEU A 290 11.24 2.96 20.22
CA LEU A 290 11.41 1.71 20.98
C LEU A 290 10.28 0.73 20.65
N ILE A 291 10.63 -0.48 20.24
CA ILE A 291 9.66 -1.57 20.06
C ILE A 291 9.54 -2.32 21.39
N ASN A 292 8.42 -2.11 22.07
CA ASN A 292 8.09 -2.81 23.30
C ASN A 292 7.06 -3.92 23.04
N GLU A 293 7.53 -5.11 22.71
CA GLU A 293 6.67 -6.27 22.38
C GLU A 293 5.68 -6.60 23.51
N GLN A 294 6.02 -6.29 24.77
CA GLN A 294 5.13 -6.55 25.92
C GLN A 294 3.80 -5.76 25.82
N LEU A 295 3.75 -4.67 25.04
CA LEU A 295 2.50 -3.94 24.80
C LEU A 295 1.49 -4.77 23.99
N ILE A 296 1.94 -5.75 23.24
CA ILE A 296 1.09 -6.68 22.48
C ILE A 296 0.98 -8.01 23.24
N ASP A 297 2.12 -8.61 23.60
CA ASP A 297 2.19 -9.97 24.15
C ASP A 297 1.49 -10.10 25.49
N ASN A 298 1.53 -9.05 26.31
CA ASN A 298 0.89 -9.02 27.63
C ASN A 298 -0.45 -8.25 27.65
N TYR A 299 -0.98 -7.88 26.48
CA TYR A 299 -2.25 -7.15 26.41
C TYR A 299 -3.40 -8.09 26.79
N GLU A 300 -4.00 -7.82 27.95
CA GLU A 300 -5.18 -8.56 28.42
C GLU A 300 -6.46 -7.98 27.81
N VAL A 301 -7.15 -8.77 27.02
CA VAL A 301 -8.48 -8.42 26.50
C VAL A 301 -9.54 -8.99 27.45
N GLU A 302 -10.47 -8.17 27.90
CA GLU A 302 -11.63 -8.62 28.65
C GLU A 302 -12.37 -9.72 27.88
N ASN A 303 -12.75 -10.82 28.58
CA ASN A 303 -13.32 -12.02 27.93
C ASN A 303 -14.52 -11.72 27.01
N GLU A 304 -15.33 -10.72 27.33
CA GLU A 304 -16.48 -10.29 26.51
C GLU A 304 -16.08 -9.67 25.17
N LYS A 305 -14.84 -9.15 25.07
CA LYS A 305 -14.28 -8.47 23.89
C LYS A 305 -13.41 -9.40 23.01
N LEU A 306 -13.22 -10.68 23.42
CA LEU A 306 -12.39 -11.66 22.73
C LEU A 306 -13.10 -12.32 21.54
N ASN A 307 -13.85 -11.56 20.74
CA ASN A 307 -14.46 -12.12 19.55
C ASN A 307 -14.64 -11.08 18.43
N TRP A 308 -14.58 -11.57 17.21
CA TRP A 308 -14.74 -10.73 16.01
C TRP A 308 -16.11 -10.03 15.94
N LYS A 309 -17.17 -10.64 16.47
CA LYS A 309 -18.49 -10.02 16.52
C LYS A 309 -18.44 -8.70 17.31
N TYR A 310 -17.80 -8.69 18.49
CA TYR A 310 -17.64 -7.46 19.27
C TYR A 310 -16.87 -6.39 18.48
N VAL A 311 -15.76 -6.77 17.82
CA VAL A 311 -14.95 -5.83 17.03
C VAL A 311 -15.78 -5.25 15.89
N ILE A 312 -16.50 -6.09 15.14
CA ILE A 312 -17.38 -5.67 14.03
C ILE A 312 -18.49 -4.74 14.53
N ASP A 313 -19.21 -5.13 15.59
CA ASP A 313 -20.30 -4.32 16.19
C ASP A 313 -19.82 -2.95 16.72
N LYS A 314 -18.51 -2.80 16.99
CA LYS A 314 -17.91 -1.52 17.39
C LYS A 314 -17.36 -0.71 16.21
N THR A 315 -17.13 -1.33 15.08
CA THR A 315 -16.62 -0.68 13.87
C THR A 315 -17.76 -0.12 13.02
N LEU A 316 -18.88 -0.85 12.93
CA LEU A 316 -20.12 -0.44 12.26
C LEU A 316 -20.98 0.43 13.18
#